data_ce8190bf3d3477eaea2d666bc80f4107
#
_entry.id   ce8190bf3d3477eaea2d666bc80f4107
#
_cell.length_a   1.000
_cell.length_b   1.000
_cell.length_c   1.000
_cell.angle_alpha   90.00
_cell.angle_beta   90.00
_cell.angle_gamma   90.00
#
_symmetry.space_group_name_H-M   'P 1'
#
loop_
_entity.id
_entity.type
_entity.pdbx_description
1 polymer ?
#
loop_
_entity_poly.entity_id
_entity_poly.type
_entity_poly.pdbx_seq_one_letter_code
_entity_poly.pdbx_strand_id
1 'polypeptide(L)'
;MASILQYMRTDSPATVPPADTNDAHALVFRCHDPTPAALQRIGEAADQLQACRVAVWVSLDTTHIPEEPPSLLPILQHSPPRKKRRSEHRTPSQKVRRALATHIARGAVQIHEYDENDMIRTYPVLRDLKRNARLQESVEFSRGTHSLAWGLHAEALNVWYQHLERKPSFVWCFEDDVGFSGSLETLLDIVRRDCGDADLITADVKLRPSEAWWWLEVHSTAFAERYGNDVHNIYVSREHVQRFSMRFLDRLHVLSLQRVTCWSEALVPTIAHAENFGVAELPRLGTPFAHDGRVTAQEWEHITASRAGRRADRLYHALKF
;
A
#
# COMPACT_ATOMS: atom_id res chain seq x y z
N MET A 1 -16.62 25.87 7.25
CA MET A 1 -17.98 25.41 6.87
C MET A 1 -18.43 25.83 5.46
N ALA A 2 -17.93 26.92 4.89
CA ALA A 2 -18.36 27.36 3.54
C ALA A 2 -17.82 26.53 2.36
N SER A 3 -16.72 25.79 2.51
CA SER A 3 -16.08 25.03 1.42
C SER A 3 -16.72 23.65 1.14
N ILE A 4 -17.46 23.10 2.09
CA ILE A 4 -18.06 21.75 1.97
C ILE A 4 -19.38 21.78 1.20
N LEU A 5 -20.07 22.91 1.20
CA LEU A 5 -21.40 23.04 0.55
C LEU A 5 -21.33 23.23 -0.98
N GLN A 6 -20.16 23.50 -1.54
CA GLN A 6 -19.99 23.71 -2.97
C GLN A 6 -19.93 22.39 -3.78
N TYR A 7 -19.76 21.25 -3.10
CA TYR A 7 -19.63 19.93 -3.75
C TYR A 7 -20.95 19.14 -3.86
N MET A 8 -22.08 19.68 -3.38
CA MET A 8 -23.38 18.99 -3.39
C MET A 8 -24.30 19.36 -4.55
N ARG A 9 -23.81 20.02 -5.59
CA ARG A 9 -24.60 20.25 -6.81
C ARG A 9 -23.97 19.53 -7.98
N THR A 10 -24.46 18.34 -8.28
CA THR A 10 -24.22 17.69 -9.56
C THR A 10 -25.51 17.11 -10.08
N ASP A 11 -26.00 17.66 -11.13
CA ASP A 11 -26.76 16.90 -12.13
C ASP A 11 -26.41 17.49 -13.48
N SER A 12 -25.59 16.80 -14.21
CA SER A 12 -25.55 16.63 -15.66
C SER A 12 -24.28 15.86 -16.04
N PRO A 13 -24.35 14.89 -16.94
CA PRO A 13 -23.14 14.28 -17.47
C PRO A 13 -22.42 15.33 -18.33
N ALA A 14 -21.43 15.96 -17.76
CA ALA A 14 -20.53 16.82 -18.51
C ALA A 14 -19.83 15.96 -19.55
N THR A 15 -20.00 16.32 -20.81
CA THR A 15 -19.19 15.83 -21.92
C THR A 15 -17.70 15.98 -21.56
N VAL A 16 -17.06 14.84 -21.36
CA VAL A 16 -15.62 14.76 -21.12
C VAL A 16 -14.92 15.40 -22.32
N PRO A 17 -14.11 16.46 -22.15
CA PRO A 17 -13.29 16.95 -23.24
C PRO A 17 -12.34 15.84 -23.69
N PRO A 18 -11.96 15.76 -24.98
CA PRO A 18 -11.01 14.76 -25.45
C PRO A 18 -9.75 14.87 -24.63
N ALA A 19 -9.32 13.75 -24.12
CA ALA A 19 -8.14 13.63 -23.26
C ALA A 19 -6.91 14.19 -24.00
N ASP A 20 -6.38 15.30 -23.51
CA ASP A 20 -4.95 15.55 -23.64
C ASP A 20 -4.27 14.42 -22.87
N THR A 21 -3.82 13.40 -23.62
CA THR A 21 -3.29 12.14 -23.12
C THR A 21 -1.91 12.37 -22.48
N ASN A 22 -1.87 13.01 -21.35
CA ASN A 22 -0.80 12.88 -20.39
C ASN A 22 -1.29 11.90 -19.32
N ASP A 23 -1.38 10.61 -19.67
CA ASP A 23 -1.59 9.53 -18.70
C ASP A 23 -0.41 9.44 -17.74
N ALA A 24 -0.34 10.42 -16.84
CA ALA A 24 0.71 10.47 -15.84
C ALA A 24 0.44 9.33 -14.84
N HIS A 25 1.33 8.35 -14.82
CA HIS A 25 1.35 7.29 -13.83
C HIS A 25 2.34 7.66 -12.71
N ALA A 26 2.03 7.23 -11.48
CA ALA A 26 2.99 7.17 -10.39
C ALA A 26 3.07 5.75 -9.85
N LEU A 27 4.27 5.34 -9.43
CA LEU A 27 4.50 4.10 -8.70
C LEU A 27 4.94 4.46 -7.28
N VAL A 28 4.20 3.98 -6.29
CA VAL A 28 4.43 4.24 -4.87
C VAL A 28 4.78 2.92 -4.18
N PHE A 29 5.95 2.84 -3.58
CA PHE A 29 6.31 1.77 -2.67
C PHE A 29 5.95 2.17 -1.24
N ARG A 30 5.11 1.37 -0.60
CA ARG A 30 4.78 1.52 0.82
C ARG A 30 5.86 0.83 1.65
N CYS A 31 6.53 1.58 2.49
CA CYS A 31 7.64 1.11 3.30
C CYS A 31 7.48 1.52 4.77
N HIS A 32 7.93 0.64 5.68
CA HIS A 32 8.12 0.99 7.09
C HIS A 32 9.59 0.84 7.49
N ASP A 33 10.17 -0.34 7.39
CA ASP A 33 11.60 -0.62 7.59
C ASP A 33 12.12 -1.53 6.46
N PRO A 34 12.26 -0.97 5.24
CA PRO A 34 12.59 -1.76 4.07
C PRO A 34 13.95 -2.44 4.19
N THR A 35 14.04 -3.69 3.70
CA THR A 35 15.29 -4.43 3.63
C THR A 35 16.23 -3.84 2.58
N PRO A 36 17.55 -4.12 2.63
CA PRO A 36 18.47 -3.70 1.57
C PRO A 36 18.04 -4.20 0.18
N ALA A 37 17.49 -5.41 0.08
CA ALA A 37 17.01 -5.97 -1.17
C ALA A 37 15.73 -5.26 -1.67
N ALA A 38 14.83 -4.86 -0.77
CA ALA A 38 13.69 -4.03 -1.11
C ALA A 38 14.14 -2.67 -1.69
N LEU A 39 15.11 -2.01 -1.04
CA LEU A 39 15.67 -0.74 -1.51
C LEU A 39 16.38 -0.88 -2.87
N GLN A 40 17.06 -2.00 -3.11
CA GLN A 40 17.63 -2.30 -4.42
C GLN A 40 16.54 -2.42 -5.48
N ARG A 41 15.46 -3.18 -5.22
CA ARG A 41 14.33 -3.30 -6.17
C ARG A 41 13.66 -1.97 -6.48
N ILE A 42 13.52 -1.08 -5.47
CA ILE A 42 13.00 0.28 -5.69
C ILE A 42 13.92 1.08 -6.63
N GLY A 43 15.23 0.98 -6.44
CA GLY A 43 16.20 1.62 -7.34
C GLY A 43 16.12 1.08 -8.77
N GLU A 44 16.04 -0.25 -8.93
CA GLU A 44 15.87 -0.90 -10.22
C GLU A 44 14.55 -0.51 -10.90
N ALA A 45 13.47 -0.39 -10.14
CA ALA A 45 12.19 0.11 -10.63
C ALA A 45 12.28 1.54 -11.17
N ALA A 46 12.99 2.42 -10.44
CA ALA A 46 13.21 3.79 -10.87
C ALA A 46 14.03 3.87 -12.17
N ASP A 47 15.03 3.00 -12.33
CA ASP A 47 15.83 2.92 -13.56
C ASP A 47 14.99 2.45 -14.76
N GLN A 48 14.17 1.41 -14.57
CA GLN A 48 13.29 0.87 -15.62
C GLN A 48 12.23 1.88 -16.06
N LEU A 49 11.65 2.63 -15.11
CA LEU A 49 10.51 3.51 -15.36
C LEU A 49 10.91 4.92 -15.79
N GLN A 50 12.19 5.25 -15.76
CA GLN A 50 12.67 6.58 -16.16
C GLN A 50 12.31 6.92 -17.61
N ALA A 51 12.45 5.96 -18.52
CA ALA A 51 12.09 6.12 -19.92
C ALA A 51 10.57 6.29 -20.13
N CYS A 52 9.75 5.67 -19.28
CA CYS A 52 8.29 5.73 -19.33
C CYS A 52 7.71 6.99 -18.70
N ARG A 53 8.53 7.87 -18.12
CA ARG A 53 8.11 9.08 -17.39
C ARG A 53 7.16 8.79 -16.22
N VAL A 54 7.27 7.62 -15.62
CA VAL A 54 6.52 7.24 -14.42
C VAL A 54 7.29 7.73 -13.19
N ALA A 55 6.66 8.55 -12.36
CA ALA A 55 7.28 9.01 -11.13
C ALA A 55 7.31 7.88 -10.09
N VAL A 56 8.48 7.61 -9.51
CA VAL A 56 8.65 6.60 -8.46
C VAL A 56 8.77 7.28 -7.10
N TRP A 57 7.95 6.82 -6.16
CA TRP A 57 7.86 7.33 -4.81
C TRP A 57 8.11 6.24 -3.78
N VAL A 58 8.72 6.63 -2.68
CA VAL A 58 8.73 5.86 -1.43
C VAL A 58 7.82 6.58 -0.44
N SER A 59 6.70 5.97 -0.10
CA SER A 59 5.82 6.42 0.97
C SER A 59 6.25 5.70 2.25
N LEU A 60 7.01 6.41 3.09
CA LEU A 60 7.69 5.85 4.24
C LEU A 60 6.93 6.18 5.52
N ASP A 61 6.40 5.14 6.14
CA ASP A 61 5.85 5.23 7.50
C ASP A 61 6.99 5.30 8.51
N THR A 62 7.11 6.42 9.18
CA THR A 62 8.12 6.69 10.20
C THR A 62 7.59 6.54 11.61
N THR A 63 6.40 5.96 11.78
CA THR A 63 5.82 5.71 13.09
C THR A 63 6.82 4.95 13.96
N HIS A 64 7.16 5.53 15.10
CA HIS A 64 8.07 4.87 16.04
C HIS A 64 7.37 3.67 16.65
N ILE A 65 7.83 2.48 16.28
CA ILE A 65 7.43 1.23 16.89
C ILE A 65 8.47 0.96 18.00
N PRO A 66 8.06 0.93 19.28
CA PRO A 66 8.99 0.64 20.37
C PRO A 66 9.66 -0.73 20.12
N GLU A 67 10.98 -0.79 20.24
CA GLU A 67 11.66 -2.09 20.36
C GLU A 67 10.99 -2.88 21.49
N GLU A 68 10.80 -4.20 21.31
CA GLU A 68 10.09 -5.07 22.26
C GLU A 68 10.40 -4.67 23.70
N PRO A 69 9.37 -4.49 24.57
CA PRO A 69 9.63 -4.28 25.98
C PRO A 69 10.52 -5.43 26.47
N PRO A 70 11.55 -5.13 27.26
CA PRO A 70 12.46 -6.16 27.74
C PRO A 70 11.61 -7.27 28.37
N SER A 71 11.75 -8.50 27.86
CA SER A 71 10.94 -9.65 28.27
C SER A 71 10.95 -9.72 29.80
N LEU A 72 9.77 -9.67 30.41
CA LEU A 72 9.57 -9.81 31.86
C LEU A 72 9.84 -11.26 32.33
N LEU A 73 10.64 -12.03 31.59
CA LEU A 73 11.14 -13.32 32.06
C LEU A 73 12.29 -13.05 33.06
N PRO A 74 12.12 -13.44 34.31
CA PRO A 74 13.16 -13.19 35.32
C PRO A 74 14.43 -13.97 35.02
N ILE A 75 15.47 -13.20 34.78
CA ILE A 75 16.85 -13.42 35.10
C ILE A 75 17.17 -14.81 35.71
N LEU A 76 17.47 -15.76 34.85
CA LEU A 76 18.29 -16.94 35.21
C LEU A 76 19.30 -17.25 34.12
N GLN A 77 20.10 -16.23 33.71
CA GLN A 77 21.34 -16.50 32.98
C GLN A 77 22.38 -15.46 33.38
N HIS A 78 23.25 -15.86 34.32
CA HIS A 78 24.50 -15.18 34.60
C HIS A 78 25.46 -15.38 33.41
N SER A 79 25.25 -14.64 32.34
CA SER A 79 26.25 -14.45 31.30
C SER A 79 26.73 -12.99 31.38
N PRO A 80 28.01 -12.71 31.42
CA PRO A 80 28.50 -11.34 31.45
C PRO A 80 28.01 -10.58 30.22
N PRO A 81 27.65 -9.31 30.34
CA PRO A 81 27.11 -8.54 29.23
C PRO A 81 28.16 -8.47 28.12
N ARG A 82 27.95 -9.19 27.03
CA ARG A 82 28.68 -8.95 25.79
C ARG A 82 28.45 -7.47 25.44
N LYS A 83 29.52 -6.68 25.43
CA LYS A 83 29.51 -5.32 24.90
C LYS A 83 28.98 -5.40 23.47
N LYS A 84 27.65 -5.25 23.29
CA LYS A 84 27.08 -5.01 21.96
C LYS A 84 27.80 -3.78 21.43
N ARG A 85 28.60 -3.92 20.37
CA ARG A 85 29.05 -2.78 19.58
C ARG A 85 27.78 -1.96 19.32
N ARG A 86 27.78 -0.68 19.69
CA ARG A 86 26.78 0.29 19.28
C ARG A 86 26.80 0.28 17.75
N SER A 87 26.00 -0.59 17.13
CA SER A 87 25.65 -0.40 15.75
C SER A 87 24.94 0.95 15.72
N GLU A 88 25.40 1.85 14.87
CA GLU A 88 24.67 3.09 14.60
C GLU A 88 23.28 2.70 14.16
N HIS A 89 22.30 2.74 15.08
CA HIS A 89 20.91 2.50 14.78
C HIS A 89 20.42 3.67 13.92
N ARG A 90 20.49 3.48 12.60
CA ARG A 90 19.96 4.44 11.64
C ARG A 90 18.45 4.33 11.65
N THR A 91 17.79 5.47 11.61
CA THR A 91 16.34 5.50 11.41
C THR A 91 15.97 4.93 10.02
N PRO A 92 14.76 4.40 9.82
CA PRO A 92 14.29 3.97 8.51
C PRO A 92 14.51 5.03 7.42
N SER A 93 14.23 6.30 7.72
CA SER A 93 14.46 7.43 6.82
C SER A 93 15.95 7.54 6.40
N GLN A 94 16.89 7.44 7.35
CA GLN A 94 18.32 7.50 7.04
C GLN A 94 18.78 6.31 6.19
N LYS A 95 18.23 5.11 6.41
CA LYS A 95 18.52 3.91 5.61
C LYS A 95 18.07 4.12 4.16
N VAL A 96 16.81 4.54 3.97
CA VAL A 96 16.20 4.76 2.65
C VAL A 96 16.96 5.85 1.89
N ARG A 97 17.18 7.03 2.50
CA ARG A 97 17.88 8.16 1.85
C ARG A 97 19.29 7.81 1.45
N ARG A 98 20.02 7.04 2.27
CA ARG A 98 21.37 6.60 1.92
C ARG A 98 21.38 5.60 0.77
N ALA A 99 20.53 4.58 0.84
CA ALA A 99 20.49 3.53 -0.18
C ALA A 99 20.06 4.06 -1.56
N LEU A 100 19.14 5.01 -1.57
CA LEU A 100 18.60 5.60 -2.81
C LEU A 100 19.20 6.97 -3.18
N ALA A 101 20.32 7.36 -2.54
CA ALA A 101 20.90 8.71 -2.68
C ALA A 101 21.13 9.13 -4.14
N THR A 102 21.67 8.24 -4.97
CA THR A 102 21.90 8.51 -6.40
C THR A 102 20.59 8.72 -7.17
N HIS A 103 19.56 7.91 -6.88
CA HIS A 103 18.25 8.00 -7.52
C HIS A 103 17.51 9.28 -7.10
N ILE A 104 17.62 9.66 -5.82
CA ILE A 104 17.06 10.90 -5.29
C ILE A 104 17.75 12.12 -5.92
N ALA A 105 19.09 12.12 -5.98
CA ALA A 105 19.86 13.24 -6.52
C ALA A 105 19.53 13.55 -8.00
N ARG A 106 19.19 12.54 -8.79
CA ARG A 106 18.76 12.71 -10.19
C ARG A 106 17.25 12.85 -10.38
N GLY A 107 16.46 12.90 -9.27
CA GLY A 107 15.01 13.06 -9.32
C GLY A 107 14.24 11.80 -9.76
N ALA A 108 14.89 10.64 -9.85
CA ALA A 108 14.24 9.39 -10.27
C ALA A 108 13.41 8.75 -9.16
N VAL A 109 13.74 9.02 -7.88
CA VAL A 109 12.97 8.61 -6.71
C VAL A 109 12.69 9.82 -5.84
N GLN A 110 11.46 9.92 -5.37
CA GLN A 110 11.01 10.90 -4.38
C GLN A 110 10.61 10.17 -3.09
N ILE A 111 10.76 10.84 -1.95
CA ILE A 111 10.40 10.27 -0.65
C ILE A 111 9.36 11.16 0.00
N HIS A 112 8.27 10.56 0.42
CA HIS A 112 7.27 11.15 1.30
C HIS A 112 7.30 10.40 2.63
N GLU A 113 7.59 11.13 3.69
CA GLU A 113 7.61 10.60 5.05
C GLU A 113 6.35 11.04 5.78
N TYR A 114 5.75 10.14 6.51
CA TYR A 114 4.58 10.39 7.35
C TYR A 114 4.63 9.48 8.56
N ASP A 115 3.84 9.79 9.57
CA ASP A 115 3.62 8.93 10.72
C ASP A 115 2.12 8.75 11.00
N GLU A 116 1.81 7.94 11.99
CA GLU A 116 0.44 7.68 12.42
C GLU A 116 -0.29 8.97 12.89
N ASN A 117 0.44 9.96 13.41
CA ASN A 117 -0.16 11.22 13.82
C ASN A 117 -0.56 12.07 12.59
N ASP A 118 0.19 11.99 11.51
CA ASP A 118 -0.16 12.62 10.24
C ASP A 118 -1.45 12.01 9.68
N MET A 119 -1.57 10.68 9.71
CA MET A 119 -2.79 9.98 9.33
C MET A 119 -3.98 10.40 10.20
N ILE A 120 -3.83 10.40 11.52
CA ILE A 120 -4.89 10.78 12.46
C ILE A 120 -5.26 12.27 12.33
N ARG A 121 -4.30 13.13 12.01
CA ARG A 121 -4.55 14.55 11.77
C ARG A 121 -5.38 14.76 10.52
N THR A 122 -5.07 14.03 9.46
CA THR A 122 -5.80 14.06 8.18
C THR A 122 -7.18 13.42 8.33
N TYR A 123 -7.27 12.28 9.03
CA TYR A 123 -8.47 11.49 9.21
C TYR A 123 -8.74 11.21 10.70
N PRO A 124 -9.40 12.10 11.41
CA PRO A 124 -9.61 11.96 12.87
C PRO A 124 -10.33 10.68 13.30
N VAL A 125 -11.10 10.06 12.41
CA VAL A 125 -11.78 8.77 12.65
C VAL A 125 -10.78 7.64 12.97
N LEU A 126 -9.56 7.72 12.50
CA LEU A 126 -8.52 6.72 12.76
C LEU A 126 -8.13 6.63 14.23
N ARG A 127 -8.32 7.72 14.99
CA ARG A 127 -8.14 7.71 16.45
C ARG A 127 -9.15 6.78 17.14
N ASP A 128 -10.37 6.73 16.61
CA ASP A 128 -11.42 5.87 17.16
C ASP A 128 -11.16 4.42 16.75
N LEU A 129 -10.75 4.19 15.50
CA LEU A 129 -10.36 2.85 15.04
C LEU A 129 -9.16 2.30 15.83
N LYS A 130 -8.18 3.12 16.15
CA LYS A 130 -7.04 2.70 16.99
C LYS A 130 -7.47 2.15 18.34
N ARG A 131 -8.64 2.57 18.85
CA ARG A 131 -9.23 2.09 20.11
C ARG A 131 -10.17 0.90 19.92
N ASN A 132 -10.35 0.44 18.69
CA ASN A 132 -11.19 -0.73 18.41
C ASN A 132 -10.65 -1.95 19.17
N ALA A 133 -11.54 -2.64 19.91
CA ALA A 133 -11.16 -3.76 20.77
C ALA A 133 -10.47 -4.87 20.01
N ARG A 134 -10.96 -5.21 18.82
CA ARG A 134 -10.36 -6.25 17.96
C ARG A 134 -8.95 -5.90 17.51
N LEU A 135 -8.72 -4.62 17.20
CA LEU A 135 -7.38 -4.17 16.85
C LEU A 135 -6.43 -4.27 18.05
N GLN A 136 -6.90 -3.90 19.24
CA GLN A 136 -6.12 -3.97 20.47
C GLN A 136 -5.87 -5.41 20.95
N GLU A 137 -6.74 -6.35 20.61
CA GLU A 137 -6.57 -7.77 20.90
C GLU A 137 -5.56 -8.44 19.97
N SER A 138 -5.23 -7.85 18.82
CA SER A 138 -4.26 -8.43 17.90
C SER A 138 -2.86 -8.38 18.49
N VAL A 139 -2.12 -9.46 18.29
CA VAL A 139 -0.75 -9.60 18.80
C VAL A 139 0.17 -8.52 18.21
N GLU A 140 -0.03 -8.21 16.94
CA GLU A 140 0.78 -7.27 16.18
C GLU A 140 0.63 -5.83 16.71
N PHE A 141 -0.60 -5.39 16.96
CA PHE A 141 -0.88 -4.06 17.49
C PHE A 141 -0.64 -3.96 19.00
N SER A 142 -0.99 -4.99 19.76
CA SER A 142 -0.77 -5.01 21.21
C SER A 142 0.72 -5.01 21.59
N ARG A 143 1.57 -5.60 20.75
CA ARG A 143 3.03 -5.56 20.89
C ARG A 143 3.65 -4.29 20.31
N GLY A 144 2.86 -3.44 19.64
CA GLY A 144 3.36 -2.25 18.98
C GLY A 144 4.28 -2.55 17.78
N THR A 145 4.13 -3.72 17.13
CA THR A 145 4.94 -4.10 15.97
C THR A 145 4.38 -3.57 14.65
N HIS A 146 3.14 -3.09 14.66
CA HIS A 146 2.47 -2.53 13.48
C HIS A 146 1.84 -1.18 13.82
N SER A 147 1.90 -0.26 12.85
CA SER A 147 1.18 1.02 12.88
C SER A 147 -0.18 0.89 12.19
N LEU A 148 -1.04 1.89 12.33
CA LEU A 148 -2.30 1.97 11.59
C LEU A 148 -2.09 1.91 10.06
N ALA A 149 -0.95 2.39 9.55
CA ALA A 149 -0.63 2.37 8.13
C ALA A 149 -0.58 0.95 7.54
N TRP A 150 -0.31 -0.04 8.38
CA TRP A 150 -0.25 -1.44 7.94
C TRP A 150 -1.62 -1.99 7.49
N GLY A 151 -2.71 -1.55 8.09
CA GLY A 151 -4.05 -2.05 7.72
C GLY A 151 -4.96 -0.99 7.10
N LEU A 152 -4.53 0.27 7.11
CA LEU A 152 -5.30 1.40 6.58
C LEU A 152 -4.53 2.03 5.41
N HIS A 153 -4.20 1.18 4.44
CA HIS A 153 -3.36 1.53 3.29
C HIS A 153 -3.98 2.63 2.43
N ALA A 154 -5.30 2.65 2.30
CA ALA A 154 -6.00 3.67 1.52
C ALA A 154 -5.81 5.06 2.13
N GLU A 155 -5.92 5.17 3.45
CA GLU A 155 -5.69 6.41 4.17
C GLU A 155 -4.21 6.82 4.13
N ALA A 156 -3.29 5.87 4.35
CA ALA A 156 -1.85 6.10 4.27
C ALA A 156 -1.43 6.60 2.87
N LEU A 157 -1.93 5.96 1.81
CA LEU A 157 -1.70 6.37 0.43
C LEU A 157 -2.27 7.76 0.15
N ASN A 158 -3.47 8.06 0.68
CA ASN A 158 -4.09 9.35 0.51
C ASN A 158 -3.38 10.47 1.27
N VAL A 159 -2.70 10.20 2.40
CA VAL A 159 -1.85 11.21 3.05
C VAL A 159 -0.77 11.69 2.08
N TRP A 160 -0.08 10.79 1.37
CA TRP A 160 0.85 11.15 0.31
C TRP A 160 0.17 11.86 -0.86
N TYR A 161 -0.92 11.28 -1.37
CA TYR A 161 -1.59 11.72 -2.59
C TYR A 161 -2.14 13.15 -2.48
N GLN A 162 -2.65 13.54 -1.31
CA GLN A 162 -3.17 14.89 -1.09
C GLN A 162 -2.07 15.97 -1.01
N HIS A 163 -0.80 15.59 -0.82
CA HIS A 163 0.33 16.52 -0.85
C HIS A 163 0.86 16.80 -2.25
N LEU A 164 0.40 16.08 -3.26
CA LEU A 164 0.85 16.28 -4.64
C LEU A 164 0.23 17.54 -5.23
N GLU A 165 1.08 18.43 -5.77
CA GLU A 165 0.62 19.61 -6.55
C GLU A 165 -0.07 19.20 -7.86
N ARG A 166 0.45 18.14 -8.50
CA ARG A 166 -0.12 17.56 -9.72
C ARG A 166 -0.43 16.09 -9.47
N LYS A 167 -1.69 15.78 -9.52
CA LYS A 167 -2.16 14.40 -9.30
C LYS A 167 -2.00 13.56 -10.56
N PRO A 168 -1.41 12.36 -10.48
CA PRO A 168 -1.35 11.44 -11.61
C PRO A 168 -2.73 10.84 -11.88
N SER A 169 -2.99 10.49 -13.14
CA SER A 169 -4.24 9.84 -13.54
C SER A 169 -4.41 8.46 -12.91
N PHE A 170 -3.28 7.76 -12.72
CA PHE A 170 -3.24 6.45 -12.09
C PHE A 170 -2.06 6.34 -11.10
N VAL A 171 -2.33 5.70 -9.97
CA VAL A 171 -1.34 5.41 -8.92
C VAL A 171 -1.22 3.92 -8.74
N TRP A 172 -0.03 3.40 -8.97
CA TRP A 172 0.36 2.07 -8.54
C TRP A 172 0.85 2.11 -7.10
N CYS A 173 0.37 1.20 -6.29
CA CYS A 173 0.79 1.04 -4.90
C CYS A 173 1.34 -0.37 -4.70
N PHE A 174 2.60 -0.48 -4.34
CA PHE A 174 3.31 -1.73 -4.10
C PHE A 174 3.75 -1.80 -2.64
N GLU A 175 3.66 -2.96 -2.02
CA GLU A 175 4.43 -3.25 -0.82
C GLU A 175 5.92 -3.41 -1.16
N ASP A 176 6.79 -3.08 -0.23
CA ASP A 176 8.25 -3.11 -0.46
C ASP A 176 8.82 -4.53 -0.60
N ASP A 177 8.07 -5.54 -0.20
CA ASP A 177 8.40 -6.96 -0.36
C ASP A 177 7.74 -7.63 -1.59
N VAL A 178 7.17 -6.82 -2.49
CA VAL A 178 6.72 -7.30 -3.79
C VAL A 178 7.87 -7.24 -4.81
N GLY A 179 7.94 -8.22 -5.69
CA GLY A 179 8.84 -8.24 -6.84
C GLY A 179 8.14 -8.64 -8.13
N PHE A 180 8.60 -8.10 -9.24
CA PHE A 180 8.16 -8.49 -10.57
C PHE A 180 9.34 -9.11 -11.33
N SER A 181 9.19 -10.32 -11.85
CA SER A 181 10.28 -11.05 -12.51
C SER A 181 10.59 -10.56 -13.93
N GLY A 182 9.74 -9.72 -14.49
CA GLY A 182 9.93 -9.04 -15.77
C GLY A 182 10.43 -7.59 -15.63
N SER A 183 10.22 -6.78 -16.68
CA SER A 183 10.37 -5.33 -16.57
C SER A 183 9.06 -4.70 -16.17
N LEU A 184 9.12 -3.67 -15.32
CA LEU A 184 7.90 -2.93 -14.93
C LEU A 184 7.24 -2.24 -16.12
N GLU A 185 7.99 -1.84 -17.14
CA GLU A 185 7.46 -1.36 -18.40
C GLU A 185 6.53 -2.39 -19.04
N THR A 186 6.99 -3.65 -19.12
CA THR A 186 6.15 -4.77 -19.60
C THR A 186 4.88 -4.94 -18.76
N LEU A 187 4.96 -4.81 -17.43
CA LEU A 187 3.78 -4.87 -16.56
C LEU A 187 2.79 -3.77 -16.89
N LEU A 188 3.27 -2.53 -17.06
CA LEU A 188 2.40 -1.39 -17.40
C LEU A 188 1.70 -1.62 -18.76
N ASP A 189 2.40 -2.14 -19.75
CA ASP A 189 1.83 -2.44 -21.06
C ASP A 189 0.80 -3.57 -21.02
N ILE A 190 1.08 -4.64 -20.26
CA ILE A 190 0.11 -5.73 -20.04
C ILE A 190 -1.16 -5.18 -19.41
N VAL A 191 -1.02 -4.38 -18.37
CA VAL A 191 -2.18 -3.83 -17.65
C VAL A 191 -2.96 -2.84 -18.51
N ARG A 192 -2.28 -1.98 -19.27
CA ARG A 192 -2.95 -1.06 -20.20
C ARG A 192 -3.81 -1.82 -21.20
N ARG A 193 -3.28 -2.93 -21.73
CA ARG A 193 -3.98 -3.75 -22.71
C ARG A 193 -5.11 -4.58 -22.10
N ASP A 194 -4.87 -5.21 -20.92
CA ASP A 194 -5.75 -6.24 -20.37
C ASP A 194 -6.79 -5.67 -19.40
N CYS A 195 -6.49 -4.54 -18.73
CA CYS A 195 -7.34 -3.94 -17.71
C CYS A 195 -7.89 -2.56 -18.10
N GLY A 196 -7.35 -1.93 -19.16
CA GLY A 196 -7.80 -0.62 -19.63
C GLY A 196 -7.82 0.45 -18.53
N ASP A 197 -8.89 1.21 -18.48
CA ASP A 197 -9.09 2.34 -17.56
C ASP A 197 -9.81 1.96 -16.27
N ALA A 198 -9.75 0.69 -15.85
CA ALA A 198 -10.35 0.26 -14.59
C ALA A 198 -9.90 1.18 -13.43
N ASP A 199 -10.82 1.53 -12.56
CA ASP A 199 -10.55 2.43 -11.43
C ASP A 199 -9.72 1.78 -10.33
N LEU A 200 -9.94 0.50 -10.13
CA LEU A 200 -9.21 -0.36 -9.22
C LEU A 200 -8.71 -1.59 -9.97
N ILE A 201 -7.40 -1.83 -9.86
CA ILE A 201 -6.83 -3.13 -10.23
C ILE A 201 -6.23 -3.71 -8.96
N THR A 202 -6.64 -4.91 -8.60
CA THR A 202 -6.20 -5.59 -7.39
C THR A 202 -6.30 -7.10 -7.57
N ALA A 203 -5.74 -7.88 -6.66
CA ALA A 203 -5.75 -9.33 -6.76
C ALA A 203 -6.80 -9.97 -5.84
N ASP A 204 -7.35 -11.10 -6.29
CA ASP A 204 -8.18 -12.00 -5.48
C ASP A 204 -9.43 -11.30 -4.91
N VAL A 205 -10.14 -10.56 -5.78
CA VAL A 205 -11.40 -9.88 -5.39
C VAL A 205 -12.50 -10.92 -5.22
N LYS A 206 -13.11 -10.93 -4.05
CA LYS A 206 -14.22 -11.84 -3.74
C LYS A 206 -15.16 -11.25 -2.71
N LEU A 207 -16.41 -11.69 -2.73
CA LEU A 207 -17.33 -11.48 -1.62
C LEU A 207 -16.74 -12.09 -0.36
N ARG A 208 -17.06 -11.47 0.78
CA ARG A 208 -16.58 -11.92 2.09
C ARG A 208 -16.69 -13.45 2.20
N PRO A 209 -15.58 -14.14 2.42
CA PRO A 209 -15.62 -15.57 2.69
C PRO A 209 -16.39 -15.83 4.00
N SER A 210 -17.07 -16.95 4.09
CA SER A 210 -17.81 -17.40 5.29
C SER A 210 -16.92 -17.61 6.52
N GLU A 211 -15.62 -17.67 6.33
CA GLU A 211 -14.62 -17.80 7.37
C GLU A 211 -14.37 -16.45 8.02
N ALA A 212 -14.28 -16.46 9.35
CA ALA A 212 -14.15 -15.26 10.18
C ALA A 212 -12.86 -14.50 9.86
N TRP A 213 -12.91 -13.58 8.94
CA TRP A 213 -11.84 -12.62 8.70
C TRP A 213 -11.99 -11.51 9.74
N TRP A 214 -11.26 -11.58 10.82
CA TRP A 214 -11.40 -10.71 11.99
C TRP A 214 -11.18 -9.22 11.66
N TRP A 215 -10.40 -8.91 10.62
CA TRP A 215 -10.19 -7.56 10.12
C TRP A 215 -11.49 -6.82 9.75
N LEU A 216 -12.53 -7.56 9.40
CA LEU A 216 -13.82 -6.97 9.04
C LEU A 216 -14.55 -6.35 10.22
N GLU A 217 -14.12 -6.64 11.44
CA GLU A 217 -14.63 -6.01 12.64
C GLU A 217 -13.91 -4.68 12.95
N VAL A 218 -12.85 -4.36 12.19
CA VAL A 218 -12.12 -3.09 12.30
C VAL A 218 -12.67 -2.09 11.29
N HIS A 219 -13.81 -1.51 11.61
CA HIS A 219 -14.48 -0.52 10.79
C HIS A 219 -15.08 0.61 11.64
N SER A 220 -15.34 1.76 11.01
CA SER A 220 -16.11 2.84 11.63
C SER A 220 -17.61 2.55 11.61
N THR A 221 -18.34 3.16 12.53
CA THR A 221 -19.82 3.09 12.53
C THR A 221 -20.39 3.58 11.21
N ALA A 222 -19.86 4.68 10.66
CA ALA A 222 -20.31 5.23 9.39
C ALA A 222 -20.09 4.30 8.19
N PHE A 223 -19.04 3.45 8.23
CA PHE A 223 -18.86 2.41 7.22
C PHE A 223 -19.96 1.36 7.33
N ALA A 224 -20.21 0.85 8.54
CA ALA A 224 -21.25 -0.16 8.77
C ALA A 224 -22.66 0.35 8.43
N GLU A 225 -22.97 1.60 8.75
CA GLU A 225 -24.25 2.24 8.40
C GLU A 225 -24.44 2.39 6.90
N ARG A 226 -23.36 2.65 6.14
CA ARG A 226 -23.43 2.93 4.71
C ARG A 226 -23.40 1.66 3.85
N TYR A 227 -22.54 0.71 4.18
CA TYR A 227 -22.30 -0.49 3.36
C TYR A 227 -22.77 -1.77 4.05
N GLY A 228 -23.16 -1.66 5.31
CA GLY A 228 -23.51 -2.80 6.15
C GLY A 228 -22.28 -3.56 6.65
N ASN A 229 -22.53 -4.45 7.59
CA ASN A 229 -21.60 -5.49 8.04
C ASN A 229 -22.10 -6.86 7.61
N ASP A 230 -23.10 -6.89 6.73
CA ASP A 230 -23.63 -8.15 6.20
C ASP A 230 -22.62 -8.79 5.25
N VAL A 231 -22.41 -10.07 5.44
CA VAL A 231 -21.53 -10.90 4.60
C VAL A 231 -21.83 -10.81 3.10
N HIS A 232 -23.04 -10.43 2.73
CA HIS A 232 -23.46 -10.40 1.33
C HIS A 232 -23.03 -9.14 0.57
N ASN A 233 -22.52 -8.11 1.25
CA ASN A 233 -22.21 -6.81 0.64
C ASN A 233 -20.75 -6.39 0.80
N ILE A 234 -19.94 -7.12 1.56
CA ILE A 234 -18.54 -6.80 1.80
C ILE A 234 -17.66 -7.60 0.85
N TYR A 235 -16.89 -6.89 0.06
CA TYR A 235 -15.85 -7.44 -0.80
C TYR A 235 -14.51 -7.36 -0.09
N VAL A 236 -13.62 -8.27 -0.44
CA VAL A 236 -12.23 -8.29 0.04
C VAL A 236 -11.27 -8.49 -1.13
N SER A 237 -10.06 -8.01 -1.00
CA SER A 237 -9.00 -8.21 -2.00
C SER A 237 -7.62 -8.26 -1.35
N ARG A 238 -6.63 -8.73 -2.12
CA ARG A 238 -5.22 -8.66 -1.74
C ARG A 238 -4.65 -7.29 -2.15
N GLU A 239 -4.01 -6.61 -1.22
CA GLU A 239 -3.57 -5.23 -1.42
C GLU A 239 -2.05 -5.05 -1.57
N HIS A 240 -1.31 -6.17 -1.77
CA HIS A 240 0.14 -6.12 -1.95
C HIS A 240 0.55 -5.34 -3.19
N VAL A 241 -0.28 -5.39 -4.24
CA VAL A 241 -0.17 -4.58 -5.44
C VAL A 241 -1.55 -4.12 -5.86
N GLN A 242 -1.73 -2.82 -5.99
CA GLN A 242 -2.97 -2.22 -6.46
C GLN A 242 -2.67 -1.08 -7.43
N ARG A 243 -3.59 -0.83 -8.38
CA ARG A 243 -3.62 0.40 -9.16
C ARG A 243 -4.94 1.11 -8.91
N PHE A 244 -4.84 2.40 -8.64
CA PHE A 244 -5.99 3.29 -8.40
C PHE A 244 -6.09 4.33 -9.50
N SER A 245 -7.29 4.64 -9.98
CA SER A 245 -7.54 5.87 -10.72
C SER A 245 -7.56 7.08 -9.78
N MET A 246 -7.28 8.26 -10.31
CA MET A 246 -7.38 9.53 -9.59
C MET A 246 -8.77 9.71 -8.96
N ARG A 247 -9.84 9.50 -9.74
CA ARG A 247 -11.22 9.68 -9.26
C ARG A 247 -11.57 8.73 -8.13
N PHE A 248 -10.99 7.52 -8.12
CA PHE A 248 -11.25 6.56 -7.05
C PHE A 248 -10.48 6.93 -5.77
N LEU A 249 -9.22 7.37 -5.87
CA LEU A 249 -8.48 7.89 -4.72
C LEU A 249 -9.14 9.12 -4.11
N ASP A 250 -9.60 10.07 -4.92
CA ASP A 250 -10.35 11.23 -4.44
C ASP A 250 -11.64 10.81 -3.74
N ARG A 251 -12.32 9.76 -4.23
CA ARG A 251 -13.52 9.23 -3.56
C ARG A 251 -13.19 8.59 -2.21
N LEU A 252 -12.16 7.77 -2.12
CA LEU A 252 -11.70 7.19 -0.86
C LEU A 252 -11.34 8.28 0.15
N HIS A 253 -10.63 9.32 -0.28
CA HIS A 253 -10.30 10.47 0.55
C HIS A 253 -11.56 11.15 1.13
N VAL A 254 -12.53 11.46 0.28
CA VAL A 254 -13.79 12.09 0.71
C VAL A 254 -14.54 11.21 1.73
N LEU A 255 -14.59 9.90 1.50
CA LEU A 255 -15.24 8.96 2.41
C LEU A 255 -14.54 8.91 3.77
N SER A 256 -13.21 8.85 3.82
CA SER A 256 -12.45 8.86 5.07
C SER A 256 -12.64 10.18 5.84
N LEU A 257 -12.75 11.34 5.14
CA LEU A 257 -13.14 12.62 5.76
C LEU A 257 -14.57 12.58 6.33
N GLN A 258 -15.48 11.85 5.70
CA GLN A 258 -16.85 11.59 6.20
C GLN A 258 -16.89 10.50 7.26
N ARG A 259 -15.74 10.08 7.80
CA ARG A 259 -15.58 9.04 8.83
C ARG A 259 -15.94 7.62 8.37
N VAL A 260 -16.06 7.41 7.06
CA VAL A 260 -16.33 6.10 6.44
C VAL A 260 -14.99 5.44 6.19
N THR A 261 -14.60 4.51 7.03
CA THR A 261 -13.35 3.76 6.90
C THR A 261 -13.45 2.37 7.52
N CYS A 262 -12.64 1.46 7.02
CA CYS A 262 -12.53 0.06 7.40
C CYS A 262 -11.12 -0.39 7.08
N TRP A 263 -10.75 -1.60 7.48
CA TRP A 263 -9.52 -2.24 7.02
C TRP A 263 -9.45 -2.25 5.49
N SER A 264 -8.32 -1.83 4.92
CA SER A 264 -8.24 -1.51 3.48
C SER A 264 -8.52 -2.69 2.56
N GLU A 265 -8.16 -3.92 2.98
CA GLU A 265 -8.51 -5.15 2.23
C GLU A 265 -10.02 -5.31 2.02
N ALA A 266 -10.85 -4.72 2.89
CA ALA A 266 -12.31 -4.71 2.76
C ALA A 266 -12.83 -3.36 2.26
N LEU A 267 -12.27 -2.24 2.74
CA LEU A 267 -12.71 -0.89 2.37
C LEU A 267 -12.68 -0.69 0.86
N VAL A 268 -11.51 -0.91 0.26
CA VAL A 268 -11.23 -0.57 -1.14
C VAL A 268 -12.13 -1.33 -2.10
N PRO A 269 -12.18 -2.68 -2.10
CA PRO A 269 -13.03 -3.40 -3.04
C PRO A 269 -14.53 -3.23 -2.75
N THR A 270 -14.93 -3.07 -1.48
CA THR A 270 -16.34 -2.83 -1.15
C THR A 270 -16.84 -1.51 -1.72
N ILE A 271 -16.09 -0.41 -1.54
CA ILE A 271 -16.46 0.89 -2.11
C ILE A 271 -16.47 0.82 -3.63
N ALA A 272 -15.45 0.19 -4.23
CA ALA A 272 -15.38 0.08 -5.68
C ALA A 272 -16.64 -0.61 -6.25
N HIS A 273 -17.08 -1.70 -5.67
CA HIS A 273 -18.29 -2.41 -6.11
C HIS A 273 -19.58 -1.65 -5.76
N ALA A 274 -19.70 -1.17 -4.53
CA ALA A 274 -20.93 -0.51 -4.05
C ALA A 274 -21.23 0.81 -4.80
N GLU A 275 -20.19 1.51 -5.25
CA GLU A 275 -20.32 2.78 -5.97
C GLU A 275 -20.05 2.67 -7.48
N ASN A 276 -20.03 1.44 -8.02
CA ASN A 276 -19.90 1.14 -9.46
C ASN A 276 -18.63 1.71 -10.12
N PHE A 277 -17.51 1.68 -9.42
CA PHE A 277 -16.21 1.89 -10.03
C PHE A 277 -15.79 0.67 -10.85
N GLY A 278 -15.04 0.89 -11.92
CA GLY A 278 -14.50 -0.19 -12.73
C GLY A 278 -13.44 -0.98 -11.96
N VAL A 279 -13.65 -2.30 -11.78
CA VAL A 279 -12.71 -3.19 -11.10
C VAL A 279 -12.16 -4.21 -12.09
N ALA A 280 -10.84 -4.41 -12.09
CA ALA A 280 -10.17 -5.44 -12.86
C ALA A 280 -9.25 -6.29 -11.96
N GLU A 281 -9.13 -7.56 -12.32
CA GLU A 281 -8.20 -8.47 -11.65
C GLU A 281 -6.76 -8.17 -12.09
N LEU A 282 -5.84 -8.19 -11.12
CA LEU A 282 -4.43 -7.97 -11.39
C LEU A 282 -3.86 -9.14 -12.23
N PRO A 283 -3.34 -8.88 -13.43
CA PRO A 283 -2.81 -9.94 -14.28
C PRO A 283 -1.44 -10.44 -13.81
N ARG A 284 -1.06 -11.62 -14.28
CA ARG A 284 0.31 -12.14 -14.15
C ARG A 284 0.77 -12.40 -12.72
N LEU A 285 -0.11 -12.91 -11.87
CA LEU A 285 0.29 -13.35 -10.54
C LEU A 285 1.20 -14.58 -10.60
N GLY A 286 2.27 -14.55 -9.81
CA GLY A 286 3.13 -15.68 -9.54
C GLY A 286 2.52 -16.62 -8.50
N THR A 287 3.14 -17.77 -8.29
CA THR A 287 2.81 -18.66 -7.20
C THR A 287 4.09 -18.87 -6.37
N PRO A 288 4.11 -18.54 -5.09
CA PRO A 288 3.01 -17.98 -4.30
C PRO A 288 2.82 -16.45 -4.49
N PHE A 289 1.57 -15.99 -4.37
CA PHE A 289 1.21 -14.58 -4.25
C PHE A 289 0.29 -14.36 -3.03
N ALA A 290 0.44 -15.20 -2.01
CA ALA A 290 -0.40 -15.21 -0.82
C ALA A 290 0.45 -15.10 0.45
N HIS A 291 -0.19 -14.72 1.56
CA HIS A 291 0.45 -14.56 2.87
C HIS A 291 1.32 -15.75 3.33
N ASP A 292 0.98 -16.97 2.90
CA ASP A 292 1.62 -18.20 3.38
C ASP A 292 2.85 -18.61 2.58
N GLY A 293 3.16 -17.90 1.49
CA GLY A 293 4.29 -18.19 0.63
C GLY A 293 5.39 -17.15 0.77
N ARG A 294 6.59 -17.57 1.16
CA ARG A 294 7.78 -16.71 1.11
C ARG A 294 8.67 -17.17 -0.02
N VAL A 295 9.05 -16.24 -0.88
CA VAL A 295 10.09 -16.49 -1.87
C VAL A 295 11.44 -16.21 -1.20
N THR A 296 12.31 -17.18 -1.18
CA THR A 296 13.68 -17.02 -0.66
C THR A 296 14.56 -16.24 -1.63
N ALA A 297 15.68 -15.70 -1.15
CA ALA A 297 16.67 -15.03 -2.01
C ALA A 297 17.13 -15.93 -3.16
N GLN A 298 17.42 -17.20 -2.87
CA GLN A 298 17.88 -18.18 -3.87
C GLN A 298 16.80 -18.46 -4.92
N GLU A 299 15.54 -18.61 -4.51
CA GLU A 299 14.42 -18.78 -5.45
C GLU A 299 14.23 -17.55 -6.31
N TRP A 300 14.32 -16.35 -5.72
CA TRP A 300 14.22 -15.09 -6.45
C TRP A 300 15.34 -14.94 -7.48
N GLU A 301 16.58 -15.25 -7.10
CA GLU A 301 17.72 -15.29 -8.03
C GLU A 301 17.45 -16.27 -9.18
N HIS A 302 16.94 -17.45 -8.89
CA HIS A 302 16.60 -18.45 -9.91
C HIS A 302 15.48 -17.93 -10.83
N ILE A 303 14.41 -17.34 -10.28
CA ILE A 303 13.29 -16.76 -11.04
C ILE A 303 13.78 -15.65 -11.97
N THR A 304 14.67 -14.79 -11.50
CA THR A 304 15.18 -13.64 -12.25
C THR A 304 16.35 -13.98 -13.17
N ALA A 305 17.17 -14.97 -12.82
CA ALA A 305 18.33 -15.42 -13.64
C ALA A 305 17.94 -16.28 -14.84
N SER A 306 16.73 -16.82 -14.86
CA SER A 306 16.25 -17.67 -15.98
C SER A 306 16.11 -16.88 -17.28
N ARG A 307 17.26 -16.35 -17.78
CA ARG A 307 17.39 -15.49 -18.95
C ARG A 307 17.22 -16.21 -20.29
N ALA A 308 17.08 -17.51 -20.29
CA ALA A 308 16.94 -18.28 -21.52
C ALA A 308 15.47 -18.31 -22.00
N GLY A 309 14.95 -17.17 -22.43
CA GLY A 309 13.85 -17.11 -23.41
C GLY A 309 12.43 -17.18 -22.89
N ARG A 310 12.16 -17.40 -21.60
CA ARG A 310 10.79 -17.38 -21.05
C ARG A 310 10.79 -16.90 -19.60
N ARG A 311 11.07 -15.62 -19.40
CA ARG A 311 10.70 -15.00 -18.12
C ARG A 311 9.19 -15.09 -17.95
N ALA A 312 8.74 -15.57 -16.81
CA ALA A 312 7.33 -15.71 -16.54
C ALA A 312 6.62 -14.37 -16.28
N ASP A 313 7.28 -13.21 -16.45
CA ASP A 313 6.74 -11.84 -16.25
C ASP A 313 5.61 -11.84 -15.21
N ARG A 314 5.95 -12.22 -13.96
CA ARG A 314 4.98 -12.44 -12.89
C ARG A 314 5.32 -11.64 -11.65
N LEU A 315 4.27 -11.25 -10.93
CA LEU A 315 4.35 -10.65 -9.61
C LEU A 315 4.48 -11.72 -8.53
N TYR A 316 5.34 -11.49 -7.56
CA TYR A 316 5.58 -12.38 -6.42
C TYR A 316 5.49 -11.59 -5.11
N HIS A 317 4.96 -12.24 -4.07
CA HIS A 317 4.88 -11.76 -2.70
C HIS A 317 4.94 -12.97 -1.74
N ALA A 318 5.67 -12.97 -0.64
CA ALA A 318 6.49 -11.90 -0.10
C ALA A 318 7.98 -12.21 -0.30
N LEU A 319 8.75 -11.19 -0.69
CA LEU A 319 10.21 -11.26 -0.83
C LEU A 319 10.87 -10.66 0.42
N LYS A 320 10.94 -11.46 1.51
CA LYS A 320 11.46 -11.00 2.82
C LYS A 320 12.91 -11.46 3.05
N PHE A 321 13.87 -10.93 2.31
CA PHE A 321 15.30 -11.23 2.43
C PHE A 321 16.16 -9.97 2.24
#